data_1f630eb6535a738e45495ee628e4b16d
#
_entry.id   1f630eb6535a738e45495ee628e4b16d
#
_cell.length_a   1.000
_cell.length_b   1.000
_cell.length_c   1.000
_cell.angle_alpha   90.00
_cell.angle_beta   90.00
_cell.angle_gamma   90.00
#
_symmetry.space_group_name_H-M   'P 1'
#
loop_
_entity.id
_entity.type
_entity.pdbx_description
1 polymer ?
#
loop_
_entity_poly.entity_id
_entity_poly.type
_entity_poly.pdbx_seq_one_letter_code
_entity_poly.pdbx_strand_id
1 'polypeptide(L)'
;RLSLVGSEMCIRDSPSIVYGLFGMLFFVTALHWGMSLLAGACTLAIMVLPIIMRTSQEALLAVPDDYRMGSFGLGAGRLRTVAKVVLPSAIPGILGGVILGLGRVVEEVAALLFTCGSVAAVPDFAGQGLGAVFSSTRTLAEHMYLLASEGLHINETYATAVVLLALVVALNAVSTYFANRLARNAAGED
;
A
#
# COMPACT_ATOMS: atom_id res chain seq x y z
N ARG A 1 -5.01 -9.03 26.22
CA ARG A 1 -4.78 -7.86 25.32
C ARG A 1 -3.29 -7.59 25.04
N LEU A 2 -2.38 -7.93 25.94
CA LEU A 2 -0.93 -7.69 25.78
C LEU A 2 -0.23 -8.65 24.79
N SER A 3 -0.73 -9.87 24.59
CA SER A 3 -0.11 -10.86 23.71
C SER A 3 -0.31 -10.59 22.22
N LEU A 4 -1.44 -9.97 21.83
CA LEU A 4 -1.71 -9.58 20.44
C LEU A 4 -0.86 -8.39 20.01
N VAL A 5 -0.65 -7.41 20.89
CA VAL A 5 0.19 -6.23 20.62
C VAL A 5 1.66 -6.61 20.39
N GLY A 6 2.17 -7.62 21.07
CA GLY A 6 3.56 -8.08 20.89
C GLY A 6 3.81 -8.79 19.55
N SER A 7 2.85 -9.58 19.07
CA SER A 7 2.98 -10.27 17.78
C SER A 7 2.86 -9.34 16.57
N GLU A 8 2.03 -8.30 16.68
CA GLU A 8 1.87 -7.30 15.61
C GLU A 8 3.11 -6.40 15.45
N MET A 9 3.82 -6.10 16.55
CA MET A 9 5.09 -5.36 16.50
C MET A 9 6.18 -6.15 15.75
N CYS A 10 6.28 -7.46 15.94
CA CYS A 10 7.28 -8.28 15.26
C CYS A 10 7.05 -8.37 13.74
N ILE A 11 5.79 -8.35 13.28
CA ILE A 11 5.45 -8.38 11.85
C ILE A 11 5.78 -7.05 11.17
N ARG A 12 5.61 -5.94 11.88
CA ARG A 12 5.86 -4.59 11.35
C ARG A 12 7.34 -4.32 11.06
N ASP A 13 8.21 -4.88 11.89
CA ASP A 13 9.66 -4.66 11.80
C ASP A 13 10.36 -5.72 10.91
N SER A 14 9.61 -6.67 10.33
CA SER A 14 10.19 -7.63 9.40
C SER A 14 10.74 -6.92 8.16
N PRO A 15 12.01 -7.11 7.81
CA PRO A 15 12.58 -6.53 6.59
C PRO A 15 11.75 -6.92 5.37
N SER A 16 11.52 -5.98 4.45
CA SER A 16 10.74 -6.22 3.23
C SER A 16 11.27 -7.38 2.38
N ILE A 17 12.57 -7.68 2.50
CA ILE A 17 13.21 -8.83 1.87
C ILE A 17 12.58 -10.18 2.32
N VAL A 18 12.11 -10.29 3.58
CA VAL A 18 11.45 -11.51 4.07
C VAL A 18 10.11 -11.72 3.37
N TYR A 19 9.35 -10.64 3.16
CA TYR A 19 8.12 -10.70 2.36
C TYR A 19 8.42 -11.06 0.91
N GLY A 20 9.51 -10.53 0.35
CA GLY A 20 9.96 -10.87 -1.00
C GLY A 20 10.33 -12.35 -1.14
N LEU A 21 11.07 -12.90 -0.19
CA LEU A 21 11.43 -14.34 -0.16
C LEU A 21 10.18 -15.23 0.03
N PHE A 22 9.25 -14.82 0.91
CA PHE A 22 7.98 -15.52 1.05
C PHE A 22 7.20 -15.50 -0.27
N GLY A 23 7.08 -14.34 -0.90
CA GLY A 23 6.39 -14.17 -2.19
C GLY A 23 7.03 -15.01 -3.29
N MET A 24 8.36 -15.06 -3.34
CA MET A 24 9.10 -15.90 -4.28
C MET A 24 8.80 -17.39 -4.06
N LEU A 25 8.85 -17.86 -2.81
CA LEU A 25 8.59 -19.27 -2.52
C LEU A 25 7.13 -19.64 -2.76
N PHE A 26 6.19 -18.78 -2.39
CA PHE A 26 4.76 -19.08 -2.44
C PHE A 26 4.17 -18.80 -3.83
N PHE A 27 4.27 -17.57 -4.33
CA PHE A 27 3.63 -17.19 -5.60
C PHE A 27 4.44 -17.66 -6.82
N VAL A 28 5.76 -17.44 -6.81
CA VAL A 28 6.57 -17.74 -7.99
C VAL A 28 6.81 -19.24 -8.10
N THR A 29 7.18 -19.92 -6.99
CA THR A 29 7.59 -21.34 -7.01
C THR A 29 6.41 -22.27 -6.75
N ALA A 30 5.66 -22.14 -5.65
CA ALA A 30 4.61 -23.09 -5.28
C ALA A 30 3.36 -22.97 -6.17
N LEU A 31 2.94 -21.75 -6.53
CA LEU A 31 1.81 -21.52 -7.44
C LEU A 31 2.20 -21.54 -8.93
N HIS A 32 3.51 -21.65 -9.23
CA HIS A 32 4.03 -21.66 -10.61
C HIS A 32 3.62 -20.43 -11.45
N TRP A 33 3.40 -19.27 -10.81
CA TRP A 33 3.08 -18.03 -11.54
C TRP A 33 4.29 -17.42 -12.25
N GLY A 34 5.50 -17.90 -11.93
CA GLY A 34 6.75 -17.30 -12.39
C GLY A 34 6.97 -15.91 -11.78
N MET A 35 8.09 -15.28 -12.12
CA MET A 35 8.30 -13.86 -11.80
C MET A 35 7.34 -13.03 -12.64
N SER A 36 6.38 -12.39 -12.00
CA SER A 36 5.27 -11.74 -12.68
C SER A 36 4.77 -10.51 -11.90
N LEU A 37 4.14 -9.59 -12.63
CA LEU A 37 3.49 -8.43 -12.03
C LEU A 37 2.47 -8.84 -10.95
N LEU A 38 1.74 -9.94 -11.18
CA LEU A 38 0.74 -10.46 -10.23
C LEU A 38 1.39 -10.95 -8.95
N ALA A 39 2.49 -11.72 -9.04
CA ALA A 39 3.21 -12.20 -7.86
C ALA A 39 3.77 -11.03 -7.03
N GLY A 40 4.33 -10.01 -7.70
CA GLY A 40 4.77 -8.78 -7.06
C GLY A 40 3.64 -8.04 -6.36
N ALA A 41 2.51 -7.83 -7.05
CA ALA A 41 1.34 -7.13 -6.51
C ALA A 41 0.75 -7.83 -5.28
N CYS A 42 0.62 -9.17 -5.31
CA CYS A 42 0.15 -9.96 -4.17
C CYS A 42 1.11 -9.87 -2.97
N THR A 43 2.41 -9.90 -3.21
CA THR A 43 3.42 -9.77 -2.16
C THR A 43 3.37 -8.39 -1.50
N LEU A 44 3.27 -7.32 -2.30
CA LEU A 44 3.09 -5.97 -1.79
C LEU A 44 1.77 -5.80 -1.03
N ALA A 45 0.68 -6.40 -1.50
CA ALA A 45 -0.60 -6.36 -0.81
C ALA A 45 -0.50 -6.97 0.59
N ILE A 46 0.15 -8.14 0.73
CA ILE A 46 0.36 -8.79 2.03
C ILE A 46 1.23 -7.90 2.93
N MET A 47 2.26 -7.25 2.39
CA MET A 47 3.17 -6.39 3.15
C MET A 47 2.48 -5.11 3.66
N VAL A 48 1.60 -4.51 2.86
CA VAL A 48 0.94 -3.24 3.19
C VAL A 48 -0.32 -3.43 4.04
N LEU A 49 -0.97 -4.59 3.94
CA LEU A 49 -2.20 -4.90 4.64
C LEU A 49 -2.12 -4.65 6.17
N PRO A 50 -1.08 -5.09 6.90
CA PRO A 50 -0.97 -4.80 8.34
C PRO A 50 -0.89 -3.30 8.65
N ILE A 51 -0.25 -2.52 7.80
CA ILE A 51 -0.13 -1.05 7.96
C ILE A 51 -1.52 -0.42 7.86
N ILE A 52 -2.26 -0.74 6.80
CA ILE A 52 -3.61 -0.21 6.57
C ILE A 52 -4.57 -0.66 7.68
N MET A 53 -4.51 -1.92 8.09
CA MET A 53 -5.36 -2.44 9.17
C MET A 53 -5.12 -1.68 10.47
N ARG A 54 -3.86 -1.49 10.86
CA ARG A 54 -3.50 -0.83 12.11
C ARG A 54 -3.92 0.65 12.10
N THR A 55 -3.58 1.39 11.05
CA THR A 55 -3.97 2.80 10.93
C THR A 55 -5.48 2.98 10.90
N SER A 56 -6.21 2.06 10.25
CA SER A 56 -7.67 2.05 10.26
C SER A 56 -8.23 1.77 11.65
N GLN A 57 -7.64 0.84 12.39
CA GLN A 57 -8.02 0.56 13.77
C GLN A 57 -7.77 1.77 14.68
N GLU A 58 -6.60 2.40 14.57
CA GLU A 58 -6.26 3.61 15.33
C GLU A 58 -7.24 4.76 15.00
N ALA A 59 -7.59 4.95 13.73
CA ALA A 59 -8.57 5.94 13.31
C ALA A 59 -9.97 5.68 13.88
N LEU A 60 -10.42 4.43 13.91
CA LEU A 60 -11.70 4.05 14.51
C LEU A 60 -11.71 4.24 16.03
N LEU A 61 -10.60 3.96 16.72
CA LEU A 61 -10.47 4.15 18.17
C LEU A 61 -10.35 5.61 18.56
N ALA A 62 -9.84 6.47 17.66
CA ALA A 62 -9.72 7.91 17.89
C ALA A 62 -11.06 8.66 17.91
N VAL A 63 -12.14 8.04 17.40
CA VAL A 63 -13.48 8.67 17.43
C VAL A 63 -13.96 8.74 18.88
N PRO A 64 -14.31 9.96 19.39
CA PRO A 64 -14.77 10.15 20.77
C PRO A 64 -15.97 9.26 21.13
N ASP A 65 -15.96 8.74 22.35
CA ASP A 65 -17.06 7.87 22.83
C ASP A 65 -18.40 8.59 22.94
N ASP A 66 -18.39 9.92 23.08
CA ASP A 66 -19.61 10.73 23.12
C ASP A 66 -20.48 10.54 21.87
N TYR A 67 -19.88 10.41 20.70
CA TYR A 67 -20.61 10.10 19.46
C TYR A 67 -21.32 8.75 19.52
N ARG A 68 -20.68 7.75 20.14
CA ARG A 68 -21.25 6.42 20.32
C ARG A 68 -22.39 6.45 21.34
N MET A 69 -22.14 7.09 22.48
CA MET A 69 -23.13 7.21 23.56
C MET A 69 -24.34 8.02 23.12
N GLY A 70 -24.16 9.13 22.40
CA GLY A 70 -25.25 9.92 21.83
C GLY A 70 -26.12 9.11 20.87
N SER A 71 -25.49 8.32 19.97
CA SER A 71 -26.20 7.43 19.06
C SER A 71 -27.01 6.34 19.77
N PHE A 72 -26.44 5.74 20.82
CA PHE A 72 -27.14 4.77 21.65
C PHE A 72 -28.30 5.41 22.45
N GLY A 73 -28.10 6.62 22.96
CA GLY A 73 -29.15 7.39 23.64
C GLY A 73 -30.38 7.68 22.76
N LEU A 74 -30.15 7.82 21.44
CA LEU A 74 -31.22 7.95 20.44
C LEU A 74 -31.84 6.60 20.02
N GLY A 75 -31.47 5.48 20.68
CA GLY A 75 -32.04 4.16 20.41
C GLY A 75 -31.40 3.43 19.21
N ALA A 76 -30.29 3.93 18.66
CA ALA A 76 -29.62 3.24 17.56
C ALA A 76 -28.92 1.95 18.02
N GLY A 77 -29.06 0.88 17.24
CA GLY A 77 -28.34 -0.38 17.48
C GLY A 77 -26.85 -0.26 17.13
N ARG A 78 -26.02 -1.20 17.65
CA ARG A 78 -24.54 -1.18 17.47
C ARG A 78 -24.10 -1.09 16.02
N LEU A 79 -24.67 -1.89 15.11
CA LEU A 79 -24.32 -1.85 13.69
C LEU A 79 -24.63 -0.51 13.04
N ARG A 80 -25.78 0.08 13.38
CA ARG A 80 -26.19 1.39 12.86
C ARG A 80 -25.24 2.50 13.37
N THR A 81 -24.86 2.47 14.65
CA THR A 81 -23.91 3.41 15.23
C THR A 81 -22.56 3.32 14.53
N VAL A 82 -22.03 2.11 14.34
CA VAL A 82 -20.73 1.92 13.64
C VAL A 82 -20.81 2.43 12.20
N ALA A 83 -21.82 2.02 11.44
CA ALA A 83 -21.91 2.33 10.00
C ALA A 83 -22.27 3.79 9.70
N LYS A 84 -23.05 4.45 10.55
CA LYS A 84 -23.59 5.80 10.29
C LYS A 84 -22.93 6.91 11.08
N VAL A 85 -22.22 6.58 12.16
CA VAL A 85 -21.59 7.58 13.04
C VAL A 85 -20.09 7.38 13.12
N VAL A 86 -19.63 6.19 13.56
CA VAL A 86 -18.21 5.96 13.82
C VAL A 86 -17.39 5.88 12.52
N LEU A 87 -17.86 5.09 11.55
CA LEU A 87 -17.12 4.89 10.31
C LEU A 87 -16.96 6.19 9.49
N PRO A 88 -18.01 7.00 9.26
CA PRO A 88 -17.85 8.28 8.57
C PRO A 88 -16.89 9.22 9.28
N SER A 89 -16.93 9.28 10.62
CA SER A 89 -16.03 10.12 11.41
C SER A 89 -14.57 9.64 11.38
N ALA A 90 -14.33 8.33 11.14
CA ALA A 90 -13.00 7.74 11.04
C ALA A 90 -12.41 7.80 9.61
N ILE A 91 -13.20 8.08 8.57
CA ILE A 91 -12.75 8.10 7.16
C ILE A 91 -11.47 8.93 6.95
N PRO A 92 -11.30 10.14 7.50
CA PRO A 92 -10.08 10.93 7.29
C PRO A 92 -8.82 10.20 7.77
N GLY A 93 -8.90 9.55 8.94
CA GLY A 93 -7.79 8.78 9.49
C GLY A 93 -7.49 7.51 8.69
N ILE A 94 -8.52 6.80 8.22
CA ILE A 94 -8.39 5.61 7.37
C ILE A 94 -7.72 5.99 6.04
N LEU A 95 -8.14 7.09 5.42
CA LEU A 95 -7.54 7.59 4.18
C LEU A 95 -6.06 7.95 4.38
N GLY A 96 -5.71 8.56 5.52
CA GLY A 96 -4.31 8.80 5.88
C GLY A 96 -3.48 7.50 5.88
N GLY A 97 -4.01 6.43 6.45
CA GLY A 97 -3.39 5.11 6.44
C GLY A 97 -3.20 4.52 5.04
N VAL A 98 -4.19 4.69 4.17
CA VAL A 98 -4.11 4.25 2.77
C VAL A 98 -3.02 5.03 2.02
N ILE A 99 -2.90 6.34 2.22
CA ILE A 99 -1.87 7.18 1.60
C ILE A 99 -0.47 6.74 2.04
N LEU A 100 -0.29 6.48 3.34
CA LEU A 100 0.98 5.95 3.86
C LEU A 100 1.32 4.59 3.23
N GLY A 101 0.32 3.73 3.06
CA GLY A 101 0.47 2.44 2.38
C GLY A 101 0.89 2.60 0.92
N LEU A 102 0.27 3.51 0.17
CA LEU A 102 0.62 3.80 -1.22
C LEU A 102 2.05 4.32 -1.35
N GLY A 103 2.48 5.24 -0.48
CA GLY A 103 3.87 5.72 -0.45
C GLY A 103 4.85 4.55 -0.28
N ARG A 104 4.56 3.65 0.66
CA ARG A 104 5.38 2.45 0.90
C ARG A 104 5.50 1.52 -0.31
N VAL A 105 4.41 1.33 -1.05
CA VAL A 105 4.39 0.48 -2.26
C VAL A 105 5.28 1.05 -3.37
N VAL A 106 5.24 2.36 -3.58
CA VAL A 106 5.99 3.02 -4.67
C VAL A 106 7.50 2.96 -4.45
N GLU A 107 7.94 2.97 -3.20
CA GLU A 107 9.35 2.94 -2.82
C GLU A 107 9.93 1.52 -2.69
N GLU A 108 9.08 0.48 -2.79
CA GLU A 108 9.52 -0.88 -2.52
C GLU A 108 10.34 -1.46 -3.69
N VAL A 109 11.54 -1.91 -3.37
CA VAL A 109 12.47 -2.54 -4.32
C VAL A 109 12.75 -3.99 -3.94
N ALA A 110 13.06 -4.25 -2.66
CA ALA A 110 13.57 -5.54 -2.23
C ALA A 110 12.57 -6.69 -2.42
N ALA A 111 11.30 -6.47 -2.09
CA ALA A 111 10.28 -7.50 -2.28
C ALA A 111 9.99 -7.76 -3.76
N LEU A 112 10.01 -6.71 -4.60
CA LEU A 112 9.71 -6.81 -6.03
C LEU A 112 10.82 -7.48 -6.81
N LEU A 113 12.07 -7.26 -6.46
CA LEU A 113 13.22 -7.90 -7.09
C LEU A 113 13.11 -9.45 -7.09
N PHE A 114 12.51 -10.02 -6.05
CA PHE A 114 12.32 -11.47 -5.90
C PHE A 114 11.01 -11.99 -6.52
N THR A 115 10.04 -11.14 -6.79
CA THR A 115 8.67 -11.58 -7.15
C THR A 115 8.21 -11.08 -8.51
N CYS A 116 8.53 -9.85 -8.88
CA CYS A 116 8.10 -9.23 -10.12
C CYS A 116 9.08 -9.50 -11.28
N GLY A 117 10.37 -9.66 -10.95
CA GLY A 117 11.45 -9.84 -11.91
C GLY A 117 12.04 -8.52 -12.38
N SER A 118 13.13 -8.60 -13.14
CA SER A 118 13.96 -7.43 -13.50
C SER A 118 13.90 -7.04 -14.97
N VAL A 119 12.91 -7.53 -15.72
CA VAL A 119 12.82 -7.27 -17.18
C VAL A 119 12.36 -5.82 -17.43
N ALA A 120 13.16 -5.07 -18.19
CA ALA A 120 12.86 -3.69 -18.58
C ALA A 120 11.85 -3.66 -19.74
N ALA A 121 10.65 -4.16 -19.53
CA ALA A 121 9.58 -4.14 -20.51
C ALA A 121 8.29 -3.61 -19.89
N VAL A 122 7.55 -2.82 -20.67
CA VAL A 122 6.21 -2.41 -20.29
C VAL A 122 5.24 -3.53 -20.64
N PRO A 123 4.37 -3.98 -19.71
CA PRO A 123 3.39 -5.01 -20.00
C PRO A 123 2.48 -4.61 -21.17
N ASP A 124 2.39 -5.44 -22.19
CA ASP A 124 1.51 -5.19 -23.33
C ASP A 124 0.09 -5.71 -23.07
N PHE A 125 -0.73 -4.87 -22.48
CA PHE A 125 -2.15 -5.16 -22.22
C PHE A 125 -2.99 -5.15 -23.50
N ALA A 126 -2.52 -4.46 -24.57
CA ALA A 126 -3.25 -4.41 -25.82
C ALA A 126 -3.12 -5.70 -26.64
N GLY A 127 -1.92 -6.33 -26.61
CA GLY A 127 -1.66 -7.58 -27.33
C GLY A 127 -1.98 -8.84 -26.52
N GLN A 128 -1.64 -8.86 -25.23
CA GLN A 128 -1.77 -10.04 -24.38
C GLN A 128 -3.00 -10.02 -23.47
N GLY A 129 -3.73 -8.90 -23.40
CA GLY A 129 -4.88 -8.75 -22.52
C GLY A 129 -4.51 -9.01 -21.04
N LEU A 130 -5.33 -9.82 -20.35
CA LEU A 130 -5.07 -10.21 -18.95
C LEU A 130 -3.81 -11.07 -18.77
N GLY A 131 -3.31 -11.69 -19.84
CA GLY A 131 -2.05 -12.47 -19.79
C GLY A 131 -0.83 -11.60 -19.48
N ALA A 132 -0.86 -10.30 -19.80
CA ALA A 132 0.20 -9.36 -19.48
C ALA A 132 0.49 -9.24 -17.96
N VAL A 133 -0.48 -9.58 -17.10
CA VAL A 133 -0.31 -9.59 -15.64
C VAL A 133 0.69 -10.66 -15.18
N PHE A 134 0.86 -11.72 -15.96
CA PHE A 134 1.85 -12.78 -15.72
C PHE A 134 3.22 -12.50 -16.38
N SER A 135 3.38 -11.36 -17.05
CA SER A 135 4.68 -10.96 -17.58
C SER A 135 5.59 -10.41 -16.47
N SER A 136 6.89 -10.70 -16.62
CA SER A 136 7.92 -10.10 -15.77
C SER A 136 8.11 -8.64 -16.17
N THR A 137 8.14 -7.78 -15.18
CA THR A 137 8.37 -6.34 -15.37
C THR A 137 9.10 -5.78 -14.15
N ARG A 138 9.68 -4.60 -14.27
CA ARG A 138 10.31 -3.90 -13.13
C ARG A 138 9.65 -2.56 -12.87
N THR A 139 9.57 -2.18 -11.60
CA THR A 139 9.10 -0.85 -11.20
C THR A 139 10.18 0.19 -11.43
N LEU A 140 9.79 1.48 -11.39
CA LEU A 140 10.73 2.59 -11.56
C LEU A 140 11.79 2.62 -10.45
N ALA A 141 11.40 2.31 -9.21
CA ALA A 141 12.31 2.23 -8.07
C ALA A 141 13.33 1.09 -8.24
N GLU A 142 12.88 -0.07 -8.69
CA GLU A 142 13.74 -1.21 -9.00
C GLU A 142 14.66 -0.92 -10.20
N HIS A 143 14.14 -0.24 -11.22
CA HIS A 143 14.94 0.21 -12.37
C HIS A 143 16.09 1.11 -11.95
N MET A 144 15.82 2.10 -11.11
CA MET A 144 16.83 2.98 -10.55
C MET A 144 17.89 2.19 -9.75
N TYR A 145 17.45 1.24 -8.91
CA TYR A 145 18.34 0.41 -8.12
C TYR A 145 19.27 -0.44 -8.99
N LEU A 146 18.74 -1.10 -10.03
CA LEU A 146 19.53 -1.93 -10.94
C LEU A 146 20.57 -1.09 -11.71
N LEU A 147 20.17 0.06 -12.26
CA LEU A 147 21.10 0.97 -12.93
C LEU A 147 22.22 1.46 -11.98
N ALA A 148 21.87 1.78 -10.73
CA ALA A 148 22.82 2.17 -9.72
C ALA A 148 23.80 1.04 -9.37
N SER A 149 23.32 -0.20 -9.26
CA SER A 149 24.12 -1.36 -8.89
C SER A 149 25.07 -1.78 -10.01
N GLU A 150 24.71 -1.58 -11.27
CA GLU A 150 25.57 -1.84 -12.42
C GLU A 150 26.72 -0.82 -12.56
N GLY A 151 26.52 0.41 -12.10
CA GLY A 151 27.55 1.47 -12.10
C GLY A 151 27.95 2.00 -13.47
N LEU A 152 27.36 1.49 -14.55
CA LEU A 152 27.71 1.84 -15.93
C LEU A 152 26.92 3.05 -16.46
N HIS A 153 25.70 3.26 -15.93
CA HIS A 153 24.75 4.26 -16.42
C HIS A 153 24.40 5.32 -15.37
N ILE A 154 25.42 6.01 -14.84
CA ILE A 154 25.27 6.97 -13.73
C ILE A 154 24.31 8.11 -14.09
N ASN A 155 24.38 8.66 -15.31
CA ASN A 155 23.51 9.76 -15.74
C ASN A 155 22.05 9.32 -15.84
N GLU A 156 21.79 8.11 -16.31
CA GLU A 156 20.44 7.52 -16.40
C GLU A 156 19.87 7.22 -15.01
N THR A 157 20.74 6.80 -14.08
CA THR A 157 20.36 6.61 -12.67
C THR A 157 19.88 7.91 -12.03
N TYR A 158 20.62 9.01 -12.20
CA TYR A 158 20.21 10.32 -11.68
C TYR A 158 18.92 10.82 -12.35
N ALA A 159 18.79 10.66 -13.65
CA ALA A 159 17.56 11.03 -14.36
C ALA A 159 16.34 10.24 -13.84
N THR A 160 16.49 8.93 -13.65
CA THR A 160 15.45 8.07 -13.09
C THR A 160 15.10 8.45 -11.66
N ALA A 161 16.11 8.79 -10.83
CA ALA A 161 15.89 9.23 -9.46
C ALA A 161 15.08 10.54 -9.40
N VAL A 162 15.35 11.51 -10.26
CA VAL A 162 14.59 12.76 -10.35
C VAL A 162 13.14 12.50 -10.77
N VAL A 163 12.92 11.64 -11.77
CA VAL A 163 11.57 11.26 -12.21
C VAL A 163 10.81 10.54 -11.09
N LEU A 164 11.47 9.61 -10.38
CA LEU A 164 10.87 8.89 -9.26
C LEU A 164 10.49 9.86 -8.14
N LEU A 165 11.38 10.78 -7.77
CA LEU A 165 11.10 11.81 -6.76
C LEU A 165 9.90 12.68 -7.14
N ALA A 166 9.87 13.17 -8.38
CA ALA A 166 8.76 13.97 -8.89
C ALA A 166 7.44 13.20 -8.86
N LEU A 167 7.46 11.91 -9.25
CA LEU A 167 6.30 11.04 -9.22
C LEU A 167 5.79 10.79 -7.80
N VAL A 168 6.68 10.50 -6.84
CA VAL A 168 6.31 10.30 -5.43
C VAL A 168 5.70 11.57 -4.83
N VAL A 169 6.30 12.74 -5.08
CA VAL A 169 5.77 14.03 -4.62
C VAL A 169 4.39 14.28 -5.22
N ALA A 170 4.22 14.06 -6.53
CA ALA A 170 2.95 14.24 -7.22
C ALA A 170 1.88 13.29 -6.68
N LEU A 171 2.20 12.00 -6.50
CA LEU A 171 1.27 11.01 -5.93
C LEU A 171 0.84 11.38 -4.52
N ASN A 172 1.78 11.79 -3.66
CA ASN A 172 1.47 12.22 -2.29
C ASN A 172 0.60 13.47 -2.28
N ALA A 173 0.90 14.46 -3.12
CA ALA A 173 0.09 15.68 -3.23
C ALA A 173 -1.34 15.39 -3.69
N VAL A 174 -1.49 14.57 -4.74
CA VAL A 174 -2.79 14.14 -5.28
C VAL A 174 -3.58 13.36 -4.23
N SER A 175 -2.95 12.38 -3.59
CA SER A 175 -3.57 11.54 -2.56
C SER A 175 -4.04 12.38 -1.37
N THR A 176 -3.21 13.31 -0.89
CA THR A 176 -3.55 14.23 0.21
C THR A 176 -4.70 15.18 -0.19
N TYR A 177 -4.69 15.69 -1.43
CA TYR A 177 -5.78 16.52 -1.93
C TYR A 177 -7.12 15.78 -1.93
N PHE A 178 -7.15 14.55 -2.44
CA PHE A 178 -8.36 13.73 -2.44
C PHE A 178 -8.82 13.35 -1.04
N ALA A 179 -7.90 12.98 -0.16
CA ALA A 179 -8.22 12.67 1.23
C ALA A 179 -8.84 13.87 1.96
N ASN A 180 -8.26 15.06 1.80
CA ASN A 180 -8.80 16.27 2.41
C ASN A 180 -10.18 16.66 1.85
N ARG A 181 -10.39 16.45 0.54
CA ARG A 181 -11.69 16.70 -0.07
C ARG A 181 -12.77 15.75 0.43
N LEU A 182 -12.44 14.44 0.51
CA LEU A 182 -13.34 13.43 1.05
C LEU A 182 -13.63 13.64 2.53
N ALA A 183 -12.62 14.05 3.30
CA ALA A 183 -12.78 14.39 4.71
C ALA A 183 -13.75 15.56 4.94
N ARG A 184 -13.66 16.63 4.14
CA ARG A 184 -14.60 17.78 4.22
C ARG A 184 -16.03 17.36 3.88
N ASN A 185 -16.21 16.60 2.82
CA ASN A 185 -17.53 16.10 2.44
C ASN A 185 -18.15 15.19 3.52
N ALA A 186 -17.32 14.42 4.23
CA ALA A 186 -17.76 13.59 5.34
C ALA A 186 -18.11 14.39 6.60
N ALA A 187 -17.47 15.55 6.79
CA ALA A 187 -17.75 16.46 7.90
C ALA A 187 -18.98 17.36 7.68
N GLY A 188 -19.56 17.37 6.46
CA GLY A 188 -20.74 18.17 6.15
C GLY A 188 -20.47 19.69 6.08
N GLU A 189 -19.21 20.09 5.88
CA GLU A 189 -18.82 21.48 5.63
C GLU A 189 -18.84 21.73 4.12
N ASP A 190 -20.00 22.19 3.60
CA ASP A 190 -20.14 22.87 2.32
C ASP A 190 -19.88 24.38 2.45
#